data_1ae65b3617788bbb5e8d13e00f2312f0
#
_entry.id   1ae65b3617788bbb5e8d13e00f2312f0
#
_cell.length_a   1.000
_cell.length_b   1.000
_cell.length_c   1.000
_cell.angle_alpha   90.00
_cell.angle_beta   90.00
_cell.angle_gamma   90.00
#
_symmetry.space_group_name_H-M   'P 1'
#
loop_
_entity.id
_entity.type
_entity.pdbx_description
1 polymer ?
#
loop_
_entity_poly.entity_id
_entity_poly.type
_entity_poly.pdbx_seq_one_letter_code
_entity_poly.pdbx_strand_id
1 'polypeptide(L)' 'MNIDVIEQRFVDLEMRLAFQEQALQDLSDALAA' A
#
# COMPACT_ATOMS: atom_id res chain seq x y z
N MET A 1 21.31 15.97 2.58
CA MET A 1 20.28 14.98 2.32
C MET A 1 19.23 15.06 3.41
N ASN A 2 17.98 15.10 3.06
CA ASN A 2 16.92 15.30 4.02
C ASN A 2 16.25 13.95 4.33
N ILE A 3 16.53 13.41 5.52
CA ILE A 3 16.03 12.11 5.95
C ILE A 3 14.50 12.14 6.07
N ASP A 4 13.94 13.28 6.47
CA ASP A 4 12.49 13.41 6.63
C ASP A 4 11.75 13.19 5.30
N VAL A 5 12.31 13.69 4.20
CA VAL A 5 11.69 13.48 2.88
C VAL A 5 11.72 12.02 2.49
N ILE A 6 12.82 11.34 2.78
CA ILE A 6 12.96 9.91 2.49
C ILE A 6 11.96 9.10 3.32
N GLU A 7 11.85 9.41 4.61
CA GLU A 7 10.90 8.74 5.48
C GLU A 7 9.47 8.94 5.02
N GLN A 8 9.12 10.17 4.62
CA GLN A 8 7.77 10.45 4.12
C GLN A 8 7.46 9.64 2.87
N ARG A 9 8.44 9.49 2.00
CA ARG A 9 8.25 8.68 0.79
C ARG A 9 8.05 7.21 1.12
N PHE A 10 8.78 6.69 2.09
CA PHE A 10 8.59 5.31 2.52
C PHE A 10 7.21 5.09 3.12
N VAL A 11 6.76 6.01 3.96
CA VAL A 11 5.42 5.92 4.54
C VAL A 11 4.36 5.97 3.44
N ASP A 12 4.52 6.87 2.48
CA ASP A 12 3.58 6.97 1.36
C ASP A 12 3.54 5.67 0.55
N LEU A 13 4.70 5.09 0.26
CA LEU A 13 4.78 3.82 -0.45
C LEU A 13 4.14 2.69 0.33
N GLU A 14 4.37 2.65 1.63
CA GLU A 14 3.78 1.63 2.49
C GLU A 14 2.26 1.73 2.49
N MET A 15 1.73 2.94 2.54
CA MET A 15 0.30 3.15 2.49
C MET A 15 -0.29 2.72 1.15
N ARG A 16 0.41 3.00 0.06
CA ARG A 16 -0.03 2.56 -1.26
C ARG A 16 0.00 1.06 -1.40
N LEU A 17 1.04 0.42 -0.86
CA LEU A 17 1.13 -1.03 -0.88
C LEU A 17 0.01 -1.66 -0.05
N ALA A 18 -0.26 -1.11 1.12
CA ALA A 18 -1.35 -1.62 1.96
C ALA A 18 -2.69 -1.47 1.25
N PHE A 19 -2.92 -0.36 0.57
CA PHE A 19 -4.14 -0.15 -0.20
C PHE A 19 -4.26 -1.16 -1.33
N GLN A 20 -3.15 -1.40 -2.05
CA GLN A 20 -3.15 -2.36 -3.15
C GLN A 20 -3.39 -3.78 -2.65
N GLU A 21 -2.78 -4.15 -1.53
CA GLU A 21 -3.01 -5.46 -0.95
C GLU A 21 -4.47 -5.66 -0.56
N GLN A 22 -5.08 -4.64 0.01
CA GLN A 22 -6.49 -4.69 0.39
C GLN A 22 -7.37 -4.81 -0.86
N ALA A 23 -7.06 -4.05 -1.91
CA ALA A 23 -7.81 -4.11 -3.16
C ALA A 23 -7.71 -5.49 -3.81
N LEU A 24 -6.52 -6.07 -3.81
CA LEU A 24 -6.31 -7.41 -4.34
C LEU A 24 -7.03 -8.46 -3.52
N GLN A 25 -7.04 -8.32 -2.20
CA GLN A 25 -7.75 -9.23 -1.31
C GLN A 25 -9.26 -9.16 -1.57
N ASP A 26 -9.79 -7.96 -1.71
CA ASP A 26 -11.21 -7.77 -1.99
C ASP A 26 -11.60 -8.41 -3.32
N LEU A 27 -10.76 -8.22 -4.34
CA LEU A 27 -11.00 -8.82 -5.65
C LEU A 27 -10.94 -10.35 -5.56
N SER A 28 -9.95 -10.87 -4.85
CA SER A 28 -9.80 -12.31 -4.65
C SER A 28 -11.01 -12.89 -3.96
N ASP A 29 -11.51 -12.22 -2.92
CA ASP A 29 -12.68 -12.65 -2.19
C ASP A 29 -13.92 -12.67 -3.10
N ALA A 30 -14.06 -11.66 -3.94
CA ALA A 30 -15.17 -11.59 -4.87
C ALA A 30 -15.13 -12.72 -5.89
N LEU A 31 -13.94 -13.08 -6.35
CA LEU A 31 -13.78 -14.17 -7.30
C LEU A 31 -14.00 -15.55 -6.65
N ALA A 32 -13.70 -15.66 -5.37
CA ALA A 32 -13.83 -16.92 -4.64
C ALA A 32 -15.24 -17.13 -4.08
N ALA A 33 -16.03 -16.08 -4.05
CA ALA A 33 -17.38 -16.13 -3.46
C ALA A 33 -18.38 -16.86 -4.34
#